data_0ce9dbefb30ef84d9978968127d8e244
#
_entry.id   0ce9dbefb30ef84d9978968127d8e244
#
_cell.length_a   1.000
_cell.length_b   1.000
_cell.length_c   1.000
_cell.angle_alpha   90.00
_cell.angle_beta   90.00
_cell.angle_gamma   90.00
#
_symmetry.space_group_name_H-M   'P 1'
#
loop_
_entity.id
_entity.type
_entity.pdbx_description
1 polymer ?
#
loop_
_entity_poly.entity_id
_entity_poly.type
_entity_poly.pdbx_seq_one_letter_code
_entity_poly.pdbx_strand_id
1 'polypeptide(L)'
;MDNKIFCEYRFKFYLNASHSIIINGKQGQVHPHTWEITLDILVTRKDFTEFNVYEKALTDFFAKYQNQTINDIPPFNAVIPTLETMVEYFGNEIRELIRGMGCELIR
;
A
#
# COMPACT_ATOMS: atom_id res chain seq x y z
N MET A 1 5.91 -32.62 16.72
CA MET A 1 5.12 -31.40 16.93
C MET A 1 5.86 -30.21 16.34
N ASP A 2 5.24 -29.59 15.37
CA ASP A 2 5.86 -28.45 14.71
C ASP A 2 5.73 -27.22 15.57
N ASN A 3 6.83 -26.76 16.09
CA ASN A 3 6.88 -25.46 16.75
C ASN A 3 7.01 -24.38 15.67
N LYS A 4 5.89 -24.07 15.03
CA LYS A 4 5.86 -22.99 14.06
C LYS A 4 5.89 -21.68 14.80
N ILE A 5 6.96 -20.92 14.56
CA ILE A 5 7.06 -19.56 15.04
C ILE A 5 6.53 -18.67 13.91
N PHE A 6 5.42 -17.98 14.18
CA PHE A 6 4.88 -17.03 13.25
C PHE A 6 5.41 -15.65 13.62
N CYS A 7 5.92 -14.95 12.63
CA CYS A 7 6.35 -13.58 12.81
C CYS A 7 5.38 -12.64 12.12
N GLU A 8 4.89 -11.68 12.87
CA GLU A 8 4.12 -10.58 12.32
C GLU A 8 4.99 -9.33 12.31
N TYR A 9 4.95 -8.60 11.22
CA TYR A 9 5.62 -7.32 11.11
C TYR A 9 4.60 -6.24 10.85
N ARG A 10 4.79 -5.09 11.48
CA ARG A 10 4.05 -3.89 11.18
C ARG A 10 4.97 -2.90 10.50
N PHE A 11 4.56 -2.47 9.32
CA PHE A 11 5.25 -1.43 8.57
C PHE A 11 4.40 -0.17 8.56
N LYS A 12 5.06 0.96 8.72
CA LYS A 12 4.40 2.25 8.66
C LYS A 12 5.10 3.10 7.62
N PHE A 13 4.30 3.61 6.67
CA PHE A 13 4.79 4.46 5.60
C PHE A 13 4.00 5.75 5.56
N TYR A 14 4.63 6.79 5.05
CA TYR A 14 3.95 8.05 4.78
C TYR A 14 3.95 8.28 3.28
N LEU A 15 2.76 8.45 2.71
CA LEU A 15 2.59 8.75 1.30
C LEU A 15 2.23 10.22 1.17
N ASN A 16 3.11 11.00 0.57
CA ASN A 16 2.88 12.40 0.24
C ASN A 16 2.44 12.47 -1.22
N ALA A 17 1.18 12.78 -1.46
CA ALA A 17 0.64 12.84 -2.80
C ALA A 17 -0.55 13.77 -2.84
N SER A 18 -0.98 14.13 -4.04
CA SER A 18 -2.16 14.96 -4.24
C SER A 18 -3.25 14.17 -4.93
N HIS A 19 -4.50 14.53 -4.69
CA HIS A 19 -5.63 13.95 -5.39
C HIS A 19 -6.76 14.96 -5.53
N SER A 20 -7.70 14.66 -6.42
CA SER A 20 -8.99 15.32 -6.47
C SER A 20 -10.08 14.25 -6.47
N ILE A 21 -11.22 14.61 -5.88
CA ILE A 21 -12.39 13.73 -5.83
C ILE A 21 -13.58 14.47 -6.41
N ILE A 22 -14.62 13.72 -6.75
CA ILE A 22 -15.89 14.28 -7.23
C ILE A 22 -16.86 14.33 -6.06
N ILE A 23 -17.41 15.53 -5.80
CA ILE A 23 -18.42 15.74 -4.77
C ILE A 23 -19.63 16.37 -5.44
N ASN A 24 -20.79 15.75 -5.27
CA ASN A 24 -22.06 16.21 -5.86
C ASN A 24 -21.94 16.45 -7.38
N GLY A 25 -21.24 15.56 -8.09
CA GLY A 25 -21.05 15.62 -9.52
C GLY A 25 -20.03 16.65 -10.00
N LYS A 26 -19.35 17.34 -9.08
CA LYS A 26 -18.32 18.33 -9.41
C LYS A 26 -16.97 17.84 -8.99
N GLN A 27 -16.00 17.95 -9.90
CA GLN A 27 -14.62 17.66 -9.59
C GLN A 27 -14.06 18.75 -8.69
N GLY A 28 -13.51 18.35 -7.55
CA GLY A 28 -12.85 19.27 -6.62
C GLY A 28 -11.46 19.67 -7.10
N GLN A 29 -10.86 20.59 -6.40
CA GLN A 29 -9.49 20.99 -6.66
C GLN A 29 -8.53 19.88 -6.24
N VAL A 30 -7.43 19.75 -6.96
CA VAL A 30 -6.31 18.89 -6.54
C VAL A 30 -5.72 19.48 -5.26
N HIS A 31 -5.60 18.64 -4.24
CA HIS A 31 -5.07 19.05 -2.94
C HIS A 31 -4.11 18.01 -2.39
N PRO A 32 -3.06 18.45 -1.68
CA PRO A 32 -2.06 17.52 -1.14
C PRO A 32 -2.51 16.90 0.18
N HIS A 33 -2.03 15.69 0.40
CA HIS A 33 -2.19 14.97 1.66
C HIS A 33 -0.89 14.27 2.02
N THR A 34 -0.73 14.02 3.32
CA THR A 34 0.20 13.03 3.81
C THR A 34 -0.62 11.92 4.44
N TRP A 35 -0.68 10.77 3.79
CA TRP A 35 -1.37 9.62 4.34
C TRP A 35 -0.40 8.74 5.11
N GLU A 36 -0.80 8.33 6.29
CA GLU A 36 -0.10 7.29 7.03
C GLU A 36 -0.69 5.94 6.62
N ILE A 37 0.19 5.06 6.18
CA ILE A 37 -0.19 3.72 5.74
C ILE A 37 0.44 2.73 6.70
N THR A 38 -0.39 1.90 7.33
CA THR A 38 0.05 0.86 8.24
C THR A 38 -0.30 -0.49 7.64
N LEU A 39 0.69 -1.38 7.59
CA LEU A 39 0.54 -2.72 7.06
C LEU A 39 0.96 -3.73 8.11
N ASP A 40 0.10 -4.70 8.36
CA ASP A 40 0.43 -5.84 9.20
C ASP A 40 0.55 -7.07 8.30
N ILE A 41 1.72 -7.70 8.30
CA ILE A 41 1.98 -8.87 7.49
C ILE A 41 2.39 -10.05 8.34
N LEU A 42 1.98 -11.25 7.93
CA LEU A 42 2.38 -12.50 8.52
C LEU A 42 3.44 -13.14 7.63
N VAL A 43 4.60 -13.41 8.22
CA VAL A 43 5.69 -14.09 7.50
C VAL A 43 5.50 -15.58 7.66
N THR A 44 5.24 -16.27 6.54
CA THR A 44 4.96 -17.70 6.52
C THR A 44 6.13 -18.53 6.00
N ARG A 45 7.23 -17.87 5.58
CA ARG A 45 8.42 -18.55 5.07
C ARG A 45 9.14 -19.27 6.19
N LYS A 46 9.75 -20.41 5.84
CA LYS A 46 10.64 -21.14 6.74
C LYS A 46 12.02 -20.50 6.80
N ASP A 47 12.43 -19.87 5.70
CA ASP A 47 13.75 -19.26 5.60
C ASP A 47 13.72 -17.84 6.16
N PHE A 48 14.80 -17.48 6.83
CA PHE A 48 14.95 -16.14 7.35
C PHE A 48 15.07 -15.14 6.19
N THR A 49 14.31 -14.06 6.28
CA THR A 49 14.44 -12.91 5.38
C THR A 49 14.52 -11.66 6.24
N GLU A 50 15.50 -10.82 5.94
CA GLU A 50 15.69 -9.59 6.70
C GLU A 50 14.51 -8.63 6.51
N PHE A 51 14.16 -7.93 7.57
CA PHE A 51 13.07 -6.96 7.59
C PHE A 51 13.20 -5.91 6.48
N ASN A 52 14.42 -5.45 6.21
CA ASN A 52 14.66 -4.41 5.22
C ASN A 52 14.34 -4.85 3.77
N VAL A 53 14.32 -6.15 3.49
CA VAL A 53 13.91 -6.64 2.17
C VAL A 53 12.44 -6.35 1.92
N TYR A 54 11.60 -6.60 2.92
CA TYR A 54 10.16 -6.28 2.82
C TYR A 54 9.94 -4.78 2.77
N GLU A 55 10.63 -4.03 3.63
CA GLU A 55 10.51 -2.58 3.67
C GLU A 55 10.88 -1.96 2.32
N LYS A 56 11.97 -2.43 1.71
CA LYS A 56 12.40 -1.92 0.40
C LYS A 56 11.35 -2.20 -0.68
N ALA A 57 10.80 -3.42 -0.72
CA ALA A 57 9.81 -3.77 -1.72
C ALA A 57 8.56 -2.90 -1.59
N LEU A 58 8.12 -2.62 -0.37
CA LEU A 58 6.96 -1.79 -0.11
C LEU A 58 7.24 -0.31 -0.40
N THR A 59 8.43 0.16 -0.03
CA THR A 59 8.87 1.53 -0.35
C THR A 59 8.91 1.74 -1.85
N ASP A 60 9.46 0.79 -2.60
CA ASP A 60 9.52 0.85 -4.06
C ASP A 60 8.11 0.85 -4.67
N PHE A 61 7.19 0.10 -4.08
CA PHE A 61 5.80 0.09 -4.54
C PHE A 61 5.16 1.47 -4.43
N PHE A 62 5.35 2.16 -3.31
CA PHE A 62 4.77 3.49 -3.11
C PHE A 62 5.54 4.61 -3.82
N ALA A 63 6.76 4.34 -4.28
CA ALA A 63 7.63 5.38 -4.86
C ALA A 63 7.00 6.05 -6.07
N LYS A 64 6.24 5.31 -6.89
CA LYS A 64 5.60 5.87 -8.08
C LYS A 64 4.49 6.87 -7.76
N TYR A 65 3.98 6.84 -6.53
CA TYR A 65 2.92 7.74 -6.08
C TYR A 65 3.45 8.93 -5.29
N GLN A 66 4.68 8.85 -4.78
CA GLN A 66 5.25 9.92 -3.94
C GLN A 66 5.36 11.22 -4.72
N ASN A 67 4.82 12.29 -4.14
CA ASN A 67 4.86 13.64 -4.70
C ASN A 67 4.20 13.76 -6.07
N GLN A 68 3.25 12.86 -6.36
CA GLN A 68 2.50 12.83 -7.61
C GLN A 68 1.05 13.17 -7.37
N THR A 69 0.33 13.48 -8.45
CA THR A 69 -1.12 13.55 -8.44
C THR A 69 -1.65 12.15 -8.75
N ILE A 70 -2.29 11.53 -7.79
CA ILE A 70 -2.74 10.13 -7.90
C ILE A 70 -3.70 9.94 -9.07
N ASN A 71 -4.54 10.94 -9.36
CA ASN A 71 -5.48 10.89 -10.48
C ASN A 71 -4.81 10.67 -11.83
N ASP A 72 -3.52 10.98 -11.97
CA ASP A 72 -2.79 10.82 -13.22
C ASP A 72 -2.21 9.42 -13.40
N ILE A 73 -2.28 8.59 -12.37
CA ILE A 73 -1.66 7.26 -12.34
C ILE A 73 -2.74 6.18 -12.42
N PRO A 74 -2.70 5.29 -13.42
CA PRO A 74 -3.66 4.19 -13.48
C PRO A 74 -3.65 3.32 -12.21
N PRO A 75 -4.80 2.85 -11.72
CA PRO A 75 -6.14 2.94 -12.33
C PRO A 75 -6.88 4.24 -11.97
N PHE A 76 -6.26 5.15 -11.23
CA PHE A 76 -6.91 6.35 -10.71
C PHE A 76 -7.16 7.45 -11.76
N ASN A 77 -6.66 7.23 -12.98
CA ASN A 77 -7.04 8.06 -14.12
C ASN A 77 -8.46 7.74 -14.62
N ALA A 78 -9.01 6.59 -14.20
CA ALA A 78 -10.37 6.17 -14.56
C ALA A 78 -11.28 5.96 -13.35
N VAL A 79 -10.68 5.63 -12.19
CA VAL A 79 -11.38 5.41 -10.92
C VAL A 79 -11.02 6.54 -9.97
N ILE A 80 -12.03 7.19 -9.41
CA ILE A 80 -11.82 8.32 -8.50
C ILE A 80 -11.03 7.86 -7.27
N PRO A 81 -9.90 8.51 -6.94
CA PRO A 81 -9.08 8.11 -5.80
C PRO A 81 -9.63 8.62 -4.48
N THR A 82 -10.77 8.09 -4.07
CA THR A 82 -11.26 8.28 -2.70
C THR A 82 -10.41 7.47 -1.74
N LEU A 83 -10.53 7.74 -0.45
CA LEU A 83 -9.80 6.97 0.56
C LEU A 83 -10.13 5.48 0.43
N GLU A 84 -11.40 5.16 0.23
CA GLU A 84 -11.89 3.78 0.12
C GLU A 84 -11.31 3.08 -1.11
N THR A 85 -11.32 3.73 -2.26
CA THR A 85 -10.81 3.12 -3.50
C THR A 85 -9.29 2.95 -3.46
N MET A 86 -8.57 3.90 -2.84
CA MET A 86 -7.13 3.78 -2.68
C MET A 86 -6.76 2.63 -1.74
N VAL A 87 -7.45 2.50 -0.62
CA VAL A 87 -7.20 1.41 0.33
C VAL A 87 -7.45 0.06 -0.32
N GLU A 88 -8.56 -0.07 -1.05
CA GLU A 88 -8.88 -1.32 -1.75
C GLU A 88 -7.83 -1.67 -2.79
N TYR A 89 -7.46 -0.74 -3.64
CA TYR A 89 -6.48 -0.97 -4.70
C TYR A 89 -5.10 -1.28 -4.12
N PHE A 90 -4.61 -0.45 -3.21
CA PHE A 90 -3.30 -0.67 -2.60
C PHE A 90 -3.26 -1.98 -1.83
N GLY A 91 -4.33 -2.31 -1.12
CA GLY A 91 -4.42 -3.56 -0.38
C GLY A 91 -4.31 -4.78 -1.29
N ASN A 92 -5.00 -4.76 -2.43
CA ASN A 92 -4.95 -5.86 -3.39
C ASN A 92 -3.57 -5.99 -4.03
N GLU A 93 -2.96 -4.87 -4.43
CA GLU A 93 -1.64 -4.88 -5.05
C GLU A 93 -0.55 -5.32 -4.07
N ILE A 94 -0.61 -4.83 -2.84
CA ILE A 94 0.35 -5.20 -1.81
C ILE A 94 0.21 -6.67 -1.44
N ARG A 95 -1.02 -7.17 -1.35
CA ARG A 95 -1.25 -8.58 -1.06
C ARG A 95 -0.56 -9.48 -2.08
N GLU A 96 -0.68 -9.15 -3.36
CA GLU A 96 -0.01 -9.93 -4.41
C GLU A 96 1.51 -9.79 -4.35
N LEU A 97 2.00 -8.58 -4.09
CA LEU A 97 3.45 -8.33 -3.98
C LEU A 97 4.07 -9.17 -2.87
N ILE A 98 3.50 -9.12 -1.66
CA ILE A 98 4.09 -9.82 -0.52
C ILE A 98 3.83 -11.32 -0.55
N ARG A 99 2.77 -11.76 -1.22
CA ARG A 99 2.52 -13.20 -1.42
C ARG A 99 3.67 -13.83 -2.19
N GLY A 100 4.21 -13.15 -3.19
CA GLY A 100 5.39 -13.59 -3.93
C GLY A 100 6.64 -13.65 -3.06
N MET A 101 6.64 -13.00 -1.91
CA MET A 101 7.74 -13.00 -0.95
C MET A 101 7.51 -13.96 0.22
N GLY A 102 6.47 -14.77 0.17
CA GLY A 102 6.14 -15.74 1.22
C GLY A 102 5.49 -15.14 2.45
N CYS A 103 4.70 -14.09 2.25
CA CYS A 103 4.00 -13.39 3.32
C CYS A 103 2.52 -13.26 3.01
N GLU A 104 1.73 -13.02 4.05
CA GLU A 104 0.31 -12.75 3.93
C GLU A 104 0.00 -11.39 4.53
N LEU A 105 -0.82 -10.61 3.82
CA LEU A 105 -1.32 -9.35 4.34
C LEU A 105 -2.48 -9.64 5.29
N ILE A 106 -2.34 -9.22 6.54
CA ILE A 106 -3.39 -9.38 7.56
C ILE A 106 -4.34 -8.18 7.48
N ARG A 107 -3.78 -6.98 7.45
CA ARG A 107 -4.55 -5.75 7.29
C ARG A 107 -3.65 -4.60 6.85
#